data_5526a05d109874c8efbb170bc2363e91
#
_entry.id   5526a05d109874c8efbb170bc2363e91
#
_cell.length_a   1.000
_cell.length_b   1.000
_cell.length_c   1.000
_cell.angle_alpha   90.00
_cell.angle_beta   90.00
_cell.angle_gamma   90.00
#
_symmetry.space_group_name_H-M   'P 1'
#
loop_
_entity.id
_entity.type
_entity.pdbx_description
1 polymer ?
#
loop_
_entity_poly.entity_id
_entity_poly.type
_entity_poly.pdbx_seq_one_letter_code
_entity_poly.pdbx_strand_id
1 'polypeptide(L)'
;EGIKALEEQGFPVLVKDASLGGQFPVMCVTLMNPKTGGVFASFGAHPSFHVALERSLTELLQGRSFEGLNDLPAPTFNSMAVTEPNNYVEHFIDSSGVVSWRFFSAKSDYDFVEWDFSGSNEEEADTLFGILADMGKECYMAVFEDLGAPVCRILVPGYSEVYPVEDLVWDNTNMALEFREDILNLHRLSEDELANLVQRLEEAELDVYMTIVTL
;
A
#
# COMPACT_ATOMS: atom_id res chain seq x y z
N GLU A 1 -17.61 -11.07 -7.10
CA GLU A 1 -18.74 -10.23 -6.57
C GLU A 1 -18.37 -8.74 -6.60
N GLY A 2 -17.21 -8.32 -6.07
CA GLY A 2 -16.80 -6.91 -5.98
C GLY A 2 -16.80 -6.17 -7.31
N ILE A 3 -16.20 -6.72 -8.37
CA ILE A 3 -16.19 -6.12 -9.72
C ILE A 3 -17.63 -5.83 -10.18
N LYS A 4 -18.49 -6.84 -10.07
CA LYS A 4 -19.89 -6.72 -10.49
C LYS A 4 -20.63 -5.62 -9.71
N ALA A 5 -20.37 -5.52 -8.41
CA ALA A 5 -20.98 -4.47 -7.58
C ALA A 5 -20.54 -3.06 -8.01
N LEU A 6 -19.27 -2.87 -8.38
CA LEU A 6 -18.76 -1.60 -8.91
C LEU A 6 -19.37 -1.26 -10.27
N GLU A 7 -19.46 -2.24 -11.16
CA GLU A 7 -20.08 -2.08 -12.49
C GLU A 7 -21.58 -1.74 -12.39
N GLU A 8 -22.30 -2.36 -11.45
CA GLU A 8 -23.72 -2.04 -11.16
C GLU A 8 -23.90 -0.60 -10.64
N GLN A 9 -22.88 -0.04 -10.00
CA GLN A 9 -22.86 1.39 -9.62
C GLN A 9 -22.43 2.32 -10.77
N GLY A 10 -22.14 1.76 -11.94
CA GLY A 10 -21.78 2.51 -13.14
C GLY A 10 -20.32 2.83 -13.30
N PHE A 11 -19.44 2.20 -12.52
CA PHE A 11 -17.98 2.35 -12.64
C PHE A 11 -17.39 1.20 -13.48
N PRO A 12 -16.89 1.47 -14.70
CA PRO A 12 -16.15 0.48 -15.46
C PRO A 12 -14.91 0.02 -14.71
N VAL A 13 -14.70 -1.30 -14.66
CA VAL A 13 -13.56 -1.91 -14.00
C VAL A 13 -12.73 -2.69 -15.01
N LEU A 14 -11.42 -2.46 -15.02
CA LEU A 14 -10.48 -3.19 -15.84
C LEU A 14 -9.52 -3.97 -14.95
N VAL A 15 -9.43 -5.28 -15.18
CA VAL A 15 -8.47 -6.16 -14.50
C VAL A 15 -7.31 -6.44 -15.45
N LYS A 16 -6.08 -6.25 -14.95
CA LYS A 16 -4.85 -6.51 -15.68
C LYS A 16 -3.92 -7.41 -14.87
N ASP A 17 -3.27 -8.30 -15.57
CA ASP A 17 -2.09 -8.99 -15.07
C ASP A 17 -0.92 -7.98 -15.03
N ALA A 18 -0.39 -7.73 -13.85
CA ALA A 18 0.74 -6.86 -13.62
C ALA A 18 2.02 -7.65 -13.25
N SER A 19 2.03 -8.94 -13.55
CA SER A 19 3.11 -9.85 -13.20
C SER A 19 4.38 -9.68 -14.04
N LEU A 20 4.36 -8.83 -15.07
CA LEU A 20 5.45 -8.64 -16.02
C LEU A 20 5.87 -9.98 -16.71
N GLY A 21 4.89 -10.72 -17.19
CA GLY A 21 5.11 -12.02 -17.83
C GLY A 21 5.36 -13.15 -16.83
N GLY A 22 4.74 -13.11 -15.68
CA GLY A 22 4.84 -14.14 -14.62
C GLY A 22 6.07 -14.01 -13.72
N GLN A 23 6.76 -12.85 -13.74
CA GLN A 23 7.93 -12.64 -12.89
C GLN A 23 7.55 -12.28 -11.44
N PHE A 24 6.44 -11.60 -11.24
CA PHE A 24 6.00 -11.10 -9.95
C PHE A 24 4.55 -11.47 -9.66
N PRO A 25 4.18 -11.80 -8.42
CA PRO A 25 2.82 -12.15 -8.06
C PRO A 25 1.96 -10.91 -7.87
N VAL A 26 1.70 -10.15 -8.93
CA VAL A 26 1.00 -8.85 -8.87
C VAL A 26 -0.16 -8.79 -9.85
N MET A 27 -1.31 -8.35 -9.34
CA MET A 27 -2.50 -7.99 -10.11
C MET A 27 -2.75 -6.49 -10.04
N CYS A 28 -3.40 -5.96 -11.06
CA CYS A 28 -3.89 -4.59 -11.07
C CYS A 28 -5.38 -4.54 -11.39
N VAL A 29 -6.11 -3.75 -10.61
CA VAL A 29 -7.50 -3.40 -10.91
C VAL A 29 -7.60 -1.91 -11.08
N THR A 30 -8.20 -1.49 -12.18
CA THR A 30 -8.40 -0.08 -12.51
C THR A 30 -9.88 0.22 -12.53
N LEU A 31 -10.26 1.29 -11.86
CA LEU A 31 -11.61 1.84 -11.87
C LEU A 31 -11.59 3.18 -12.60
N MET A 32 -12.59 3.39 -13.46
CA MET A 32 -12.77 4.65 -14.18
C MET A 32 -14.06 5.33 -13.75
N ASN A 33 -14.00 6.63 -13.48
CA ASN A 33 -15.19 7.44 -13.30
C ASN A 33 -15.72 7.89 -14.66
N PRO A 34 -16.90 7.42 -15.09
CA PRO A 34 -17.42 7.76 -16.43
C PRO A 34 -17.83 9.22 -16.58
N LYS A 35 -18.00 9.96 -15.48
CA LYS A 35 -18.41 11.37 -15.51
C LYS A 35 -17.23 12.31 -15.70
N THR A 36 -16.11 12.02 -15.05
CA THR A 36 -14.92 12.88 -15.03
C THR A 36 -13.79 12.35 -15.92
N GLY A 37 -13.83 11.06 -16.26
CA GLY A 37 -12.72 10.36 -16.90
C GLY A 37 -11.56 10.08 -15.95
N GLY A 38 -11.72 10.39 -14.67
CA GLY A 38 -10.72 10.10 -13.63
C GLY A 38 -10.49 8.60 -13.47
N VAL A 39 -9.26 8.21 -13.19
CA VAL A 39 -8.86 6.81 -13.11
C VAL A 39 -8.14 6.55 -11.81
N PHE A 40 -8.45 5.41 -11.23
CA PHE A 40 -7.80 4.87 -10.06
C PHE A 40 -7.25 3.49 -10.40
N ALA A 41 -5.95 3.29 -10.24
CA ALA A 41 -5.27 2.01 -10.47
C ALA A 41 -4.71 1.48 -9.16
N SER A 42 -5.24 0.35 -8.71
CA SER A 42 -4.81 -0.33 -7.51
C SER A 42 -4.04 -1.60 -7.84
N PHE A 43 -3.00 -1.87 -7.07
CA PHE A 43 -2.14 -3.05 -7.23
C PHE A 43 -2.22 -3.91 -5.99
N GLY A 44 -2.36 -5.22 -6.19
CA GLY A 44 -2.35 -6.21 -5.12
C GLY A 44 -1.30 -7.27 -5.42
N ALA A 45 -0.45 -7.55 -4.43
CA ALA A 45 0.56 -8.59 -4.51
C ALA A 45 0.27 -9.70 -3.52
N HIS A 46 0.33 -10.94 -3.98
CA HIS A 46 0.24 -12.14 -3.15
C HIS A 46 0.67 -13.37 -3.97
N PRO A 47 1.33 -14.38 -3.37
CA PRO A 47 1.68 -15.64 -4.07
C PRO A 47 0.50 -16.29 -4.78
N SER A 48 -0.69 -16.30 -4.18
CA SER A 48 -1.92 -16.75 -4.83
C SER A 48 -2.54 -15.65 -5.69
N PHE A 49 -2.75 -15.94 -6.98
CA PHE A 49 -3.44 -15.06 -7.94
C PHE A 49 -4.78 -14.55 -7.41
N HIS A 50 -5.58 -15.43 -6.81
CA HIS A 50 -6.91 -15.08 -6.30
C HIS A 50 -6.82 -14.03 -5.20
N VAL A 51 -5.89 -14.20 -4.27
CA VAL A 51 -5.68 -13.26 -3.17
C VAL A 51 -5.09 -11.95 -3.67
N ALA A 52 -4.15 -11.98 -4.63
CA ALA A 52 -3.61 -10.76 -5.24
C ALA A 52 -4.72 -9.93 -5.91
N LEU A 53 -5.65 -10.57 -6.62
CA LEU A 53 -6.80 -9.91 -7.22
C LEU A 53 -7.76 -9.35 -6.17
N GLU A 54 -8.05 -10.12 -5.12
CA GLU A 54 -8.91 -9.66 -4.01
C GLU A 54 -8.31 -8.44 -3.32
N ARG A 55 -7.02 -8.44 -3.02
CA ARG A 55 -6.32 -7.28 -2.45
C ARG A 55 -6.43 -6.05 -3.35
N SER A 56 -6.19 -6.20 -4.66
CA SER A 56 -6.35 -5.10 -5.61
C SER A 56 -7.76 -4.51 -5.60
N LEU A 57 -8.80 -5.33 -5.41
CA LEU A 57 -10.18 -4.88 -5.33
C LEU A 57 -10.50 -4.17 -4.02
N THR A 58 -10.01 -4.68 -2.90
CA THR A 58 -10.27 -4.09 -1.58
C THR A 58 -9.57 -2.75 -1.40
N GLU A 59 -8.39 -2.57 -2.00
CA GLU A 59 -7.65 -1.31 -2.00
C GLU A 59 -8.34 -0.19 -2.79
N LEU A 60 -9.19 -0.53 -3.79
CA LEU A 60 -9.87 0.49 -4.62
C LEU A 60 -10.70 1.49 -3.80
N LEU A 61 -11.29 1.06 -2.70
CA LEU A 61 -12.20 1.88 -1.87
C LEU A 61 -11.68 2.08 -0.45
N GLN A 62 -10.45 1.66 -0.16
CA GLN A 62 -9.87 1.82 1.16
C GLN A 62 -9.76 3.33 1.50
N GLY A 63 -10.42 3.72 2.59
CA GLY A 63 -10.44 5.11 3.03
C GLY A 63 -11.21 6.08 2.14
N ARG A 64 -11.98 5.59 1.14
CA ARG A 64 -12.73 6.41 0.19
C ARG A 64 -14.21 6.08 0.15
N SER A 65 -15.00 7.12 -0.06
CA SER A 65 -16.40 7.00 -0.49
C SER A 65 -16.51 7.07 -2.01
N PHE A 66 -17.64 6.67 -2.56
CA PHE A 66 -17.93 6.85 -4.00
C PHE A 66 -17.90 8.33 -4.44
N GLU A 67 -18.15 9.28 -3.54
CA GLU A 67 -18.06 10.71 -3.83
C GLU A 67 -16.62 11.15 -4.06
N GLY A 68 -15.66 10.62 -3.30
CA GLY A 68 -14.22 10.87 -3.45
C GLY A 68 -13.66 10.41 -4.81
N LEU A 69 -14.36 9.55 -5.54
CA LEU A 69 -13.95 9.13 -6.88
C LEU A 69 -14.13 10.22 -7.94
N ASN A 70 -14.77 11.34 -7.62
CA ASN A 70 -14.92 12.46 -8.55
C ASN A 70 -13.64 13.30 -8.70
N ASP A 71 -12.74 13.24 -7.73
CA ASP A 71 -11.53 14.04 -7.68
C ASP A 71 -10.31 13.32 -8.27
N LEU A 72 -10.50 12.12 -8.80
CA LEU A 72 -9.43 11.34 -9.41
C LEU A 72 -8.91 11.99 -10.70
N PRO A 73 -7.58 12.00 -10.93
CA PRO A 73 -7.02 12.56 -12.15
C PRO A 73 -7.36 11.72 -13.37
N ALA A 74 -7.61 12.39 -14.50
CA ALA A 74 -7.73 11.70 -15.78
C ALA A 74 -6.36 11.24 -16.28
N PRO A 75 -6.29 10.14 -17.05
CA PRO A 75 -5.04 9.69 -17.65
C PRO A 75 -4.42 10.75 -18.55
N THR A 76 -3.10 10.75 -18.67
CA THR A 76 -2.35 11.73 -19.46
C THR A 76 -1.49 11.09 -20.55
N PHE A 77 -1.19 11.85 -21.60
CA PHE A 77 -0.13 11.53 -22.57
C PHE A 77 1.22 12.14 -22.19
N ASN A 78 1.25 13.00 -21.16
CA ASN A 78 2.48 13.61 -20.66
C ASN A 78 3.32 12.56 -19.89
N SER A 79 4.31 11.99 -20.57
CA SER A 79 5.20 11.00 -19.95
C SER A 79 6.01 11.56 -18.79
N MET A 80 6.33 12.85 -18.79
CA MET A 80 7.07 13.47 -17.69
C MET A 80 6.23 13.48 -16.41
N ALA A 81 4.96 13.88 -16.51
CA ALA A 81 4.06 13.86 -15.35
C ALA A 81 3.91 12.44 -14.75
N VAL A 82 3.87 11.41 -15.61
CA VAL A 82 3.76 10.02 -15.14
C VAL A 82 5.04 9.55 -14.43
N THR A 83 6.21 10.03 -14.84
CA THR A 83 7.51 9.61 -14.30
C THR A 83 8.05 10.54 -13.20
N GLU A 84 7.32 11.56 -12.80
CA GLU A 84 7.66 12.42 -11.67
C GLU A 84 7.75 11.59 -10.38
N PRO A 85 8.80 11.79 -9.54
CA PRO A 85 8.93 11.06 -8.28
C PRO A 85 7.71 11.20 -7.37
N ASN A 86 7.11 12.39 -7.28
CA ASN A 86 5.90 12.61 -6.48
C ASN A 86 4.72 11.78 -6.98
N ASN A 87 4.57 11.61 -8.29
CA ASN A 87 3.51 10.77 -8.84
C ASN A 87 3.65 9.30 -8.40
N TYR A 88 4.88 8.81 -8.27
CA TYR A 88 5.14 7.49 -7.72
C TYR A 88 4.75 7.39 -6.24
N VAL A 89 5.08 8.41 -5.45
CA VAL A 89 4.67 8.49 -4.03
C VAL A 89 3.14 8.51 -3.89
N GLU A 90 2.44 9.29 -4.72
CA GLU A 90 0.97 9.34 -4.74
C GLU A 90 0.35 7.98 -5.07
N HIS A 91 0.92 7.25 -6.03
CA HIS A 91 0.48 5.86 -6.31
C HIS A 91 0.66 4.94 -5.12
N PHE A 92 1.72 5.12 -4.34
CA PHE A 92 2.02 4.27 -3.20
C PHE A 92 1.16 4.61 -1.98
N ILE A 93 0.92 5.90 -1.72
CA ILE A 93 0.17 6.35 -0.53
C ILE A 93 -1.30 5.93 -0.64
N ASP A 94 -1.94 6.26 -1.75
CA ASP A 94 -3.39 6.13 -1.88
C ASP A 94 -3.86 5.81 -3.31
N SER A 95 -2.95 5.40 -4.19
CA SER A 95 -3.18 5.09 -5.59
C SER A 95 -3.80 6.26 -6.40
N SER A 96 -3.63 7.51 -5.93
CA SER A 96 -4.16 8.71 -6.61
C SER A 96 -3.28 9.23 -7.73
N GLY A 97 -2.12 8.63 -7.94
CA GLY A 97 -1.18 9.05 -8.98
C GLY A 97 -1.79 8.98 -10.39
N VAL A 98 -1.29 9.85 -11.27
CA VAL A 98 -1.72 9.93 -12.66
C VAL A 98 -1.17 8.76 -13.47
N VAL A 99 -2.05 8.06 -14.20
CA VAL A 99 -1.66 6.99 -15.11
C VAL A 99 -1.54 7.48 -16.56
N SER A 100 -0.69 6.83 -17.35
CA SER A 100 -0.60 7.10 -18.79
C SER A 100 -1.78 6.52 -19.53
N TRP A 101 -2.26 7.18 -20.61
CA TRP A 101 -3.19 6.57 -21.56
C TRP A 101 -2.66 5.26 -22.19
N ARG A 102 -1.34 5.08 -22.23
CA ARG A 102 -0.73 3.81 -22.69
C ARG A 102 -1.12 2.63 -21.81
N PHE A 103 -1.41 2.88 -20.53
CA PHE A 103 -1.88 1.87 -19.59
C PHE A 103 -3.17 1.17 -20.07
N PHE A 104 -3.98 1.85 -20.87
CA PHE A 104 -5.24 1.32 -21.44
C PHE A 104 -5.06 0.75 -22.86
N SER A 105 -3.82 0.56 -23.31
CA SER A 105 -3.57 -0.08 -24.60
C SER A 105 -4.16 -1.49 -24.63
N ALA A 106 -4.77 -1.85 -25.76
CA ALA A 106 -5.23 -3.23 -25.99
C ALA A 106 -4.08 -4.21 -26.25
N LYS A 107 -2.87 -3.67 -26.59
CA LYS A 107 -1.67 -4.48 -26.76
C LYS A 107 -0.96 -4.59 -25.41
N SER A 108 -0.76 -5.82 -24.95
CA SER A 108 0.06 -6.10 -23.77
C SER A 108 1.56 -5.87 -24.07
N ASP A 109 2.31 -5.45 -23.04
CA ASP A 109 3.77 -5.32 -23.12
C ASP A 109 4.47 -6.67 -22.92
N TYR A 110 3.81 -7.60 -22.24
CA TYR A 110 4.26 -8.96 -21.98
C TYR A 110 3.19 -9.96 -22.42
N ASP A 111 3.60 -11.15 -22.81
CA ASP A 111 2.68 -12.27 -23.01
C ASP A 111 2.10 -12.70 -21.67
N PHE A 112 0.81 -13.05 -21.65
CA PHE A 112 0.20 -13.58 -20.46
C PHE A 112 0.79 -14.95 -20.10
N VAL A 113 1.19 -15.08 -18.84
CA VAL A 113 1.63 -16.34 -18.26
C VAL A 113 0.71 -16.64 -17.08
N GLU A 114 0.11 -17.81 -17.07
CA GLU A 114 -0.61 -18.28 -15.89
C GLU A 114 0.39 -18.55 -14.77
N TRP A 115 0.27 -17.80 -13.67
CA TRP A 115 1.18 -17.91 -12.57
C TRP A 115 0.41 -18.22 -11.26
N ASP A 116 1.04 -19.03 -10.42
CA ASP A 116 0.64 -19.29 -9.05
C ASP A 116 1.92 -19.61 -8.27
N PHE A 117 2.23 -18.78 -7.29
CA PHE A 117 3.39 -18.95 -6.41
C PHE A 117 2.95 -19.47 -5.03
N SER A 118 1.69 -19.88 -4.90
CA SER A 118 1.14 -20.34 -3.63
C SER A 118 1.71 -21.67 -3.18
N GLY A 119 1.88 -21.80 -1.87
CA GLY A 119 2.41 -22.99 -1.23
C GLY A 119 2.22 -22.91 0.28
N SER A 120 3.05 -23.58 1.03
CA SER A 120 3.18 -23.31 2.46
C SER A 120 3.82 -21.92 2.68
N ASN A 121 3.63 -21.33 3.84
CA ASN A 121 4.23 -20.01 4.15
C ASN A 121 5.75 -19.98 3.93
N GLU A 122 6.45 -21.09 4.19
CA GLU A 122 7.88 -21.21 3.99
C GLU A 122 8.22 -21.22 2.49
N GLU A 123 7.52 -22.01 1.69
CA GLU A 123 7.71 -22.08 0.23
C GLU A 123 7.39 -20.74 -0.44
N GLU A 124 6.32 -20.06 -0.02
CA GLU A 124 5.96 -18.73 -0.50
C GLU A 124 7.05 -17.70 -0.17
N ALA A 125 7.55 -17.69 1.07
CA ALA A 125 8.62 -16.80 1.49
C ALA A 125 9.91 -17.06 0.70
N ASP A 126 10.32 -18.32 0.57
CA ASP A 126 11.51 -18.70 -0.21
C ASP A 126 11.39 -18.27 -1.68
N THR A 127 10.21 -18.44 -2.26
CA THR A 127 9.94 -18.01 -3.64
C THR A 127 10.06 -16.50 -3.80
N LEU A 128 9.45 -15.72 -2.90
CA LEU A 128 9.49 -14.26 -2.95
C LEU A 128 10.89 -13.69 -2.69
N PHE A 129 11.62 -14.24 -1.73
CA PHE A 129 13.03 -13.88 -1.51
C PHE A 129 13.92 -14.32 -2.67
N GLY A 130 13.62 -15.46 -3.31
CA GLY A 130 14.30 -15.92 -4.50
C GLY A 130 14.17 -14.93 -5.66
N ILE A 131 12.98 -14.38 -5.91
CA ILE A 131 12.75 -13.34 -6.92
C ILE A 131 13.67 -12.13 -6.67
N LEU A 132 13.75 -11.65 -5.43
CA LEU A 132 14.61 -10.52 -5.07
C LEU A 132 16.10 -10.85 -5.25
N ALA A 133 16.51 -12.05 -4.88
CA ALA A 133 17.89 -12.53 -5.04
C ALA A 133 18.28 -12.64 -6.53
N ASP A 134 17.40 -13.15 -7.37
CA ASP A 134 17.61 -13.26 -8.84
C ASP A 134 17.75 -11.87 -9.49
N MET A 135 17.11 -10.86 -8.92
CA MET A 135 17.29 -9.46 -9.31
C MET A 135 18.59 -8.83 -8.75
N GLY A 136 19.38 -9.58 -8.02
CA GLY A 136 20.60 -9.09 -7.37
C GLY A 136 20.33 -8.11 -6.21
N LYS A 137 19.17 -8.26 -5.53
CA LYS A 137 18.80 -7.40 -4.42
C LYS A 137 19.10 -8.06 -3.08
N GLU A 138 19.66 -7.27 -2.19
CA GLU A 138 19.79 -7.65 -0.79
C GLU A 138 18.49 -7.37 -0.04
N CYS A 139 18.13 -8.28 0.85
CA CYS A 139 16.94 -8.18 1.66
C CYS A 139 17.35 -8.23 3.14
N TYR A 140 16.97 -7.21 3.90
CA TYR A 140 17.21 -7.13 5.33
C TYR A 140 15.90 -7.31 6.08
N MET A 141 15.92 -8.06 7.17
CA MET A 141 14.76 -8.30 8.00
C MET A 141 15.06 -8.00 9.46
N ALA A 142 14.21 -7.16 10.07
CA ALA A 142 14.16 -7.00 11.53
C ALA A 142 12.94 -7.74 12.07
N VAL A 143 13.11 -8.49 13.14
CA VAL A 143 12.05 -9.23 13.83
C VAL A 143 11.83 -8.63 15.20
N PHE A 144 10.58 -8.40 15.56
CA PHE A 144 10.13 -7.85 16.84
C PHE A 144 9.18 -8.85 17.49
N GLU A 145 9.44 -9.22 18.74
CA GLU A 145 8.65 -10.20 19.50
C GLU A 145 7.95 -9.60 20.73
N ASP A 146 8.13 -8.30 20.95
CA ASP A 146 7.70 -7.60 22.17
C ASP A 146 6.18 -7.45 22.30
N LEU A 147 5.44 -7.65 21.21
CA LEU A 147 3.97 -7.43 21.14
C LEU A 147 3.14 -8.70 21.37
N GLY A 148 3.76 -9.79 21.81
CA GLY A 148 3.09 -11.06 22.01
C GLY A 148 2.74 -11.82 20.72
N ALA A 149 3.10 -11.28 19.57
CA ALA A 149 3.10 -11.92 18.27
C ALA A 149 4.38 -11.50 17.52
N PRO A 150 5.02 -12.38 16.75
CA PRO A 150 6.17 -11.99 15.94
C PRO A 150 5.73 -11.04 14.83
N VAL A 151 6.41 -9.91 14.73
CA VAL A 151 6.24 -8.91 13.68
C VAL A 151 7.58 -8.73 12.98
N CYS A 152 7.59 -8.68 11.65
CA CYS A 152 8.81 -8.41 10.92
C CYS A 152 8.67 -7.16 10.04
N ARG A 153 9.80 -6.48 9.86
CA ARG A 153 9.97 -5.42 8.88
C ARG A 153 11.03 -5.86 7.87
N ILE A 154 10.67 -5.80 6.60
CA ILE A 154 11.58 -6.14 5.51
C ILE A 154 12.02 -4.83 4.84
N LEU A 155 13.31 -4.71 4.58
CA LEU A 155 13.93 -3.61 3.85
C LEU A 155 14.69 -4.17 2.65
N VAL A 156 14.39 -3.66 1.48
CA VAL A 156 15.10 -3.95 0.23
C VAL A 156 15.66 -2.63 -0.30
N PRO A 157 16.95 -2.34 -0.11
CA PRO A 157 17.55 -1.06 -0.51
C PRO A 157 17.31 -0.72 -1.98
N GLY A 158 16.88 0.50 -2.23
CA GLY A 158 16.49 1.00 -3.55
C GLY A 158 15.08 0.63 -4.01
N TYR A 159 14.31 -0.11 -3.17
CA TYR A 159 12.91 -0.47 -3.43
C TYR A 159 11.98 -0.13 -2.26
N SER A 160 12.47 -0.18 -1.04
CA SER A 160 11.66 0.11 0.16
C SER A 160 11.59 1.59 0.52
N GLU A 161 12.50 2.40 -0.02
CA GLU A 161 12.55 3.84 0.22
C GLU A 161 11.61 4.57 -0.74
N VAL A 162 10.33 4.56 -0.43
CA VAL A 162 9.30 5.25 -1.21
C VAL A 162 9.24 6.74 -0.83
N TYR A 163 9.40 7.02 0.46
CA TYR A 163 9.36 8.38 0.97
C TYR A 163 10.77 8.99 1.03
N PRO A 164 10.93 10.30 0.73
CA PRO A 164 12.17 11.02 1.00
C PRO A 164 12.58 10.87 2.47
N VAL A 165 13.86 10.55 2.70
CA VAL A 165 14.39 10.34 4.06
C VAL A 165 14.30 11.63 4.89
N GLU A 166 14.51 12.77 4.25
CA GLU A 166 14.40 14.08 4.85
C GLU A 166 13.03 14.30 5.48
N ASP A 167 11.96 13.96 4.78
CA ASP A 167 10.58 14.10 5.26
C ASP A 167 10.30 13.20 6.45
N LEU A 168 10.89 12.01 6.48
CA LEU A 168 10.68 11.05 7.57
C LEU A 168 11.46 11.41 8.85
N VAL A 169 12.64 12.00 8.71
CA VAL A 169 13.53 12.27 9.85
C VAL A 169 13.38 13.69 10.39
N TRP A 170 13.26 14.68 9.48
CA TRP A 170 13.30 16.09 9.85
C TRP A 170 11.93 16.73 9.98
N ASP A 171 10.97 16.26 9.19
CA ASP A 171 9.59 16.75 9.21
C ASP A 171 8.64 15.84 10.00
N ASN A 172 9.20 14.90 10.77
CA ASN A 172 8.39 14.04 11.61
C ASN A 172 7.77 14.84 12.74
N THR A 173 6.52 15.24 12.55
CA THR A 173 5.69 15.94 13.55
C THR A 173 4.91 14.96 14.43
N ASN A 174 5.24 13.67 14.39
CA ASN A 174 4.55 12.66 15.16
C ASN A 174 4.85 12.80 16.66
N MET A 175 4.00 13.54 17.35
CA MET A 175 4.08 13.75 18.79
C MET A 175 3.85 12.45 19.59
N ALA A 176 3.30 11.40 18.99
CA ALA A 176 3.09 10.11 19.63
C ALA A 176 4.39 9.42 20.06
N LEU A 177 5.53 9.78 19.48
CA LEU A 177 6.83 9.28 19.90
C LEU A 177 7.11 9.58 21.38
N GLU A 178 6.63 10.70 21.90
CA GLU A 178 6.76 11.07 23.31
C GLU A 178 6.03 10.11 24.24
N PHE A 179 4.94 9.51 23.79
CA PHE A 179 4.09 8.61 24.57
C PHE A 179 4.35 7.12 24.28
N ARG A 180 5.23 6.82 23.33
CA ARG A 180 5.44 5.46 22.84
C ARG A 180 5.81 4.48 23.94
N GLU A 181 6.73 4.85 24.80
CA GLU A 181 7.20 3.97 25.88
C GLU A 181 6.07 3.66 26.88
N ASP A 182 5.29 4.66 27.27
CA ASP A 182 4.15 4.50 28.17
C ASP A 182 3.07 3.63 27.50
N ILE A 183 2.75 3.87 26.24
CA ILE A 183 1.73 3.12 25.49
C ILE A 183 2.13 1.64 25.34
N LEU A 184 3.35 1.35 25.01
CA LEU A 184 3.85 -0.04 24.87
C LEU A 184 3.88 -0.78 26.23
N ASN A 185 3.98 -0.05 27.33
CA ASN A 185 4.03 -0.58 28.68
C ASN A 185 2.75 -0.36 29.51
N LEU A 186 1.62 -0.03 28.89
CA LEU A 186 0.33 0.23 29.57
C LEU A 186 0.00 -0.82 30.64
N HIS A 187 0.29 -2.08 30.39
CA HIS A 187 0.02 -3.20 31.30
C HIS A 187 0.91 -3.21 32.55
N ARG A 188 1.93 -2.36 32.63
CA ARG A 188 2.88 -2.24 33.74
C ARG A 188 2.71 -0.94 34.53
N LEU A 189 1.95 0.01 33.99
CA LEU A 189 1.74 1.31 34.62
C LEU A 189 0.82 1.17 35.81
N SER A 190 1.13 1.89 36.90
CA SER A 190 0.27 2.08 38.05
C SER A 190 -0.94 2.97 37.67
N GLU A 191 -1.96 3.01 38.53
CA GLU A 191 -3.13 3.87 38.36
C GLU A 191 -2.74 5.36 38.26
N ASP A 192 -1.76 5.81 39.05
CA ASP A 192 -1.27 7.19 39.02
C ASP A 192 -0.53 7.51 37.72
N GLU A 193 0.28 6.58 37.19
CA GLU A 193 0.99 6.72 35.92
C GLU A 193 0.01 6.71 34.73
N LEU A 194 -1.01 5.87 34.78
CA LEU A 194 -2.09 5.86 33.76
C LEU A 194 -2.86 7.18 33.77
N ALA A 195 -3.21 7.72 34.95
CA ALA A 195 -3.88 9.00 35.05
C ALA A 195 -3.01 10.16 34.51
N ASN A 196 -1.72 10.14 34.80
CA ASN A 196 -0.77 11.09 34.24
C ASN A 196 -0.64 10.99 32.71
N LEU A 197 -0.57 9.76 32.17
CA LEU A 197 -0.53 9.54 30.73
C LEU A 197 -1.79 10.10 30.04
N VAL A 198 -2.97 9.83 30.59
CA VAL A 198 -4.24 10.38 30.08
C VAL A 198 -4.22 11.90 30.05
N GLN A 199 -3.80 12.52 31.15
CA GLN A 199 -3.71 13.98 31.23
C GLN A 199 -2.74 14.55 30.18
N ARG A 200 -1.58 13.94 30.00
CA ARG A 200 -0.59 14.37 28.99
C ARG A 200 -1.11 14.23 27.56
N LEU A 201 -1.86 13.15 27.26
CA LEU A 201 -2.50 12.95 25.96
C LEU A 201 -3.59 13.99 25.68
N GLU A 202 -4.39 14.34 26.69
CA GLU A 202 -5.40 15.40 26.59
C GLU A 202 -4.75 16.78 26.40
N GLU A 203 -3.69 17.10 27.15
CA GLU A 203 -2.95 18.37 27.03
C GLU A 203 -2.25 18.52 25.66
N ALA A 204 -1.86 17.40 25.04
CA ALA A 204 -1.24 17.39 23.72
C ALA A 204 -2.23 17.58 22.56
N GLU A 205 -3.54 17.64 22.84
CA GLU A 205 -4.62 17.75 21.84
C GLU A 205 -4.47 16.74 20.68
N LEU A 206 -3.91 15.55 20.99
CA LEU A 206 -3.67 14.53 19.99
C LEU A 206 -4.99 13.90 19.57
N ASP A 207 -5.31 14.02 18.29
CA ASP A 207 -6.44 13.30 17.70
C ASP A 207 -6.08 11.79 17.67
N VAL A 208 -6.72 11.05 18.59
CA VAL A 208 -6.36 9.67 18.97
C VAL A 208 -6.33 8.70 17.77
N TYR A 209 -7.02 9.03 16.67
CA TYR A 209 -7.12 8.16 15.51
C TYR A 209 -5.88 8.18 14.60
N MET A 210 -5.16 9.27 14.55
CA MET A 210 -3.99 9.39 13.63
C MET A 210 -2.69 8.86 14.25
N THR A 211 -2.63 8.75 15.56
CA THR A 211 -1.37 8.60 16.28
C THR A 211 -0.97 7.14 16.52
N ILE A 212 -1.93 6.23 16.59
CA ILE A 212 -1.67 4.79 16.87
C ILE A 212 -1.27 4.02 15.62
N VAL A 213 -1.69 4.50 14.45
CA VAL A 213 -1.45 3.80 13.16
C VAL A 213 -0.06 4.09 12.57
N THR A 214 0.60 5.16 13.01
CA THR A 214 1.94 5.57 12.51
C THR A 214 3.11 5.07 13.37
N LEU A 215 2.89 4.17 14.29
CA LEU A 215 3.90 3.45 15.06
C LEU A 215 4.28 2.17 14.35
#